data_9ea361df3781a9a2677541601ef84962
#
_entry.id   9ea361df3781a9a2677541601ef84962
#
_cell.length_a   1.000
_cell.length_b   1.000
_cell.length_c   1.000
_cell.angle_alpha   90.00
_cell.angle_beta   90.00
_cell.angle_gamma   90.00
#
_symmetry.space_group_name_H-M   'P 1'
#
loop_
_entity.id
_entity.type
_entity.pdbx_description
1 polymer ?
#
loop_
_entity_poly.entity_id
_entity_poly.type
_entity_poly.pdbx_seq_one_letter_code
_entity_poly.pdbx_strand_id
1 'polypeptide(L)'
;MTEEEIKQELETNERLAMKLVCDTLANYEDRIRVHLADFVASICNVDIERMFSNCNDLDVAQARWLFWYAYRYMTNETYEKISKLSESMYKRKFTKTCVASSVNKMYAMIEQQPIWRKRWTIVKRIIKLQNEIVFEPQIPITITIPKNVELTIKKE
;
A
#
# COMPACT_ATOMS: atom_id res chain seq x y z
N MET A 1 -3.23 -5.73 -22.45
CA MET A 1 -2.04 -6.22 -21.76
C MET A 1 -2.04 -7.72 -21.80
N THR A 2 -0.95 -8.30 -22.21
CA THR A 2 -0.87 -9.76 -22.30
C THR A 2 -0.54 -10.32 -20.93
N GLU A 3 -0.67 -11.61 -20.80
CA GLU A 3 -0.35 -12.26 -19.53
C GLU A 3 1.09 -12.06 -19.20
N GLU A 4 1.95 -12.09 -20.20
CA GLU A 4 3.37 -11.92 -19.96
C GLU A 4 3.68 -10.52 -19.46
N GLU A 5 3.01 -9.52 -20.01
CA GLU A 5 3.21 -8.14 -19.60
C GLU A 5 2.74 -7.95 -18.16
N ILE A 6 1.62 -8.57 -17.81
CA ILE A 6 1.13 -8.48 -16.45
C ILE A 6 2.12 -9.12 -15.50
N LYS A 7 2.67 -10.27 -15.89
CA LYS A 7 3.61 -10.97 -15.04
C LYS A 7 4.85 -10.13 -14.81
N GLN A 8 5.36 -9.50 -15.86
CA GLN A 8 6.54 -8.67 -15.72
C GLN A 8 6.27 -7.45 -14.88
N GLU A 9 5.11 -6.86 -15.05
CA GLU A 9 4.76 -5.70 -14.26
C GLU A 9 4.68 -6.07 -12.79
N LEU A 10 4.13 -7.24 -12.47
CA LEU A 10 4.01 -7.65 -11.09
C LEU A 10 5.37 -7.96 -10.48
N GLU A 11 6.27 -8.54 -11.25
CA GLU A 11 7.61 -8.80 -10.74
C GLU A 11 8.34 -7.51 -10.45
N THR A 12 8.20 -6.53 -11.32
CA THR A 12 8.83 -5.23 -11.10
C THR A 12 8.23 -4.57 -9.88
N ASN A 13 6.92 -4.63 -9.74
CA ASN A 13 6.26 -4.01 -8.60
C ASN A 13 6.63 -4.70 -7.30
N GLU A 14 6.86 -6.00 -7.33
CA GLU A 14 7.26 -6.70 -6.14
C GLU A 14 8.64 -6.24 -5.67
N ARG A 15 9.56 -5.99 -6.60
CA ARG A 15 10.87 -5.49 -6.23
C ARG A 15 10.76 -4.09 -5.64
N LEU A 16 9.93 -3.24 -6.23
CA LEU A 16 9.74 -1.91 -5.68
C LEU A 16 9.12 -1.99 -4.30
N ALA A 17 8.21 -2.95 -4.09
CA ALA A 17 7.58 -3.12 -2.81
C ALA A 17 8.60 -3.49 -1.76
N MET A 18 9.51 -4.40 -2.09
CA MET A 18 10.54 -4.80 -1.13
C MET A 18 11.45 -3.63 -0.79
N LYS A 19 11.75 -2.80 -1.79
CA LYS A 19 12.58 -1.64 -1.53
C LYS A 19 11.88 -0.68 -0.57
N LEU A 20 10.58 -0.48 -0.76
CA LEU A 20 9.83 0.41 0.12
C LEU A 20 9.77 -0.14 1.55
N VAL A 21 9.67 -1.45 1.69
CA VAL A 21 9.69 -2.04 3.02
C VAL A 21 11.02 -1.76 3.68
N CYS A 22 12.12 -1.92 2.95
CA CYS A 22 13.43 -1.67 3.51
C CYS A 22 13.58 -0.20 3.93
N ASP A 23 13.08 0.71 3.12
CA ASP A 23 13.15 2.13 3.46
C ASP A 23 12.31 2.42 4.70
N THR A 24 11.16 1.76 4.81
CA THR A 24 10.30 1.95 5.97
C THR A 24 11.00 1.48 7.23
N LEU A 25 11.68 0.34 7.15
CA LEU A 25 12.38 -0.16 8.31
C LEU A 25 13.50 0.76 8.74
N ALA A 26 14.12 1.38 7.78
CA ALA A 26 15.20 2.28 8.11
C ALA A 26 14.68 3.52 8.84
N ASN A 27 13.53 3.95 8.49
CA ASN A 27 12.99 5.11 9.11
C ASN A 27 11.83 4.85 9.95
N TYR A 28 11.51 3.75 10.30
CA TYR A 28 10.53 3.32 11.12
C TYR A 28 9.88 4.24 12.01
N GLU A 29 9.35 5.09 12.00
CA GLU A 29 8.77 5.87 12.87
C GLU A 29 7.40 5.70 12.80
N ASP A 30 6.65 6.11 12.19
CA ASP A 30 5.35 5.91 12.19
C ASP A 30 4.82 6.57 11.02
N ARG A 31 5.25 6.27 9.88
CA ARG A 31 4.74 6.81 8.71
C ARG A 31 4.19 5.72 7.87
N ILE A 32 3.70 4.65 8.51
CA ILE A 32 3.17 3.52 7.78
C ILE A 32 2.11 3.93 6.79
N ARG A 33 1.26 4.87 7.14
CA ARG A 33 0.22 5.28 6.21
C ARG A 33 0.78 5.94 4.98
N VAL A 34 1.82 6.77 5.16
CA VAL A 34 2.42 7.44 4.04
C VAL A 34 3.15 6.44 3.17
N HIS A 35 3.85 5.52 3.80
CA HIS A 35 4.57 4.51 3.04
C HIS A 35 3.62 3.58 2.31
N LEU A 36 2.47 3.27 2.92
CA LEU A 36 1.49 2.46 2.25
C LEU A 36 0.98 3.17 1.01
N ALA A 37 0.72 4.46 1.10
CA ALA A 37 0.25 5.22 -0.04
C ALA A 37 1.29 5.23 -1.16
N ASP A 38 2.56 5.43 -0.80
CA ASP A 38 3.63 5.42 -1.79
C ASP A 38 3.72 4.07 -2.46
N PHE A 39 3.57 3.01 -1.68
CA PHE A 39 3.67 1.68 -2.20
C PHE A 39 2.53 1.37 -3.17
N VAL A 40 1.32 1.76 -2.79
CA VAL A 40 0.16 1.54 -3.65
C VAL A 40 0.30 2.34 -4.94
N ALA A 41 0.77 3.58 -4.84
CA ALA A 41 0.97 4.41 -6.03
C ALA A 41 1.97 3.75 -6.96
N SER A 42 3.03 3.17 -6.41
CA SER A 42 4.04 2.51 -7.22
C SER A 42 3.49 1.27 -7.91
N ILE A 43 2.71 0.47 -7.18
CA ILE A 43 2.13 -0.73 -7.77
C ILE A 43 1.18 -0.38 -8.89
N CYS A 44 0.44 0.70 -8.73
CA CYS A 44 -0.52 1.11 -9.75
C CYS A 44 0.11 2.00 -10.82
N ASN A 45 1.39 2.32 -10.64
CA ASN A 45 2.13 3.13 -11.60
C ASN A 45 1.49 4.50 -11.77
N VAL A 46 1.14 5.13 -10.68
CA VAL A 46 0.61 6.49 -10.71
C VAL A 46 1.41 7.34 -9.75
N ASP A 47 1.37 8.65 -9.98
CA ASP A 47 2.09 9.58 -9.13
C ASP A 47 1.28 9.76 -7.86
N ILE A 48 1.91 9.66 -6.73
CA ILE A 48 1.20 9.73 -5.48
C ILE A 48 0.53 11.10 -5.29
N GLU A 49 1.12 12.14 -5.79
CA GLU A 49 0.48 13.45 -5.66
C GLU A 49 -0.80 13.52 -6.46
N ARG A 50 -0.83 12.88 -7.61
CA ARG A 50 -2.05 12.85 -8.40
C ARG A 50 -3.12 11.99 -7.74
N MET A 51 -2.71 10.98 -7.01
CA MET A 51 -3.64 10.07 -6.38
C MET A 51 -4.59 10.78 -5.44
N PHE A 52 -4.11 11.81 -4.78
CA PHE A 52 -4.93 12.53 -3.82
C PHE A 52 -5.25 13.96 -4.27
N SER A 53 -5.10 14.22 -5.55
CA SER A 53 -5.44 15.52 -6.09
C SER A 53 -6.85 15.49 -6.64
N ASN A 54 -7.21 16.50 -7.39
CA ASN A 54 -8.53 16.54 -8.01
C ASN A 54 -8.55 15.78 -9.33
N CYS A 55 -7.53 14.98 -9.60
CA CYS A 55 -7.48 14.22 -10.83
C CYS A 55 -8.54 13.15 -10.80
N ASN A 56 -9.33 13.07 -11.86
CA ASN A 56 -10.39 12.10 -11.96
C ASN A 56 -10.11 11.02 -12.98
N ASP A 57 -8.87 10.90 -13.44
CA ASP A 57 -8.52 9.82 -14.35
C ASP A 57 -8.79 8.50 -13.64
N LEU A 58 -9.31 7.55 -14.36
CA LEU A 58 -9.77 6.32 -13.76
C LEU A 58 -8.64 5.54 -13.08
N ASP A 59 -7.49 5.45 -13.71
CA ASP A 59 -6.38 4.72 -13.13
C ASP A 59 -5.92 5.36 -11.83
N VAL A 60 -5.95 6.68 -11.76
CA VAL A 60 -5.57 7.39 -10.54
C VAL A 60 -6.62 7.17 -9.46
N ALA A 61 -7.88 7.22 -9.84
CA ALA A 61 -8.96 7.01 -8.89
C ALA A 61 -8.91 5.59 -8.34
N GLN A 62 -8.63 4.61 -9.19
CA GLN A 62 -8.57 3.23 -8.75
C GLN A 62 -7.41 2.98 -7.82
N ALA A 63 -6.28 3.66 -8.04
CA ALA A 63 -5.15 3.56 -7.12
C ALA A 63 -5.54 4.11 -5.74
N ARG A 64 -6.28 5.21 -5.72
CA ARG A 64 -6.74 5.78 -4.46
C ARG A 64 -7.69 4.81 -3.76
N TRP A 65 -8.57 4.15 -4.52
CA TRP A 65 -9.49 3.17 -3.94
C TRP A 65 -8.73 2.00 -3.33
N LEU A 66 -7.67 1.56 -3.99
CA LEU A 66 -6.86 0.46 -3.46
C LEU A 66 -6.16 0.88 -2.17
N PHE A 67 -5.69 2.12 -2.10
CA PHE A 67 -5.07 2.62 -0.89
C PHE A 67 -6.08 2.61 0.27
N TRP A 68 -7.29 3.09 0.05
CA TRP A 68 -8.28 3.12 1.11
C TRP A 68 -8.69 1.72 1.53
N TYR A 69 -8.78 0.81 0.58
CA TYR A 69 -9.12 -0.57 0.85
C TYR A 69 -8.01 -1.20 1.71
N ALA A 70 -6.76 -0.98 1.33
CA ALA A 70 -5.62 -1.52 2.04
C ALA A 70 -5.49 -0.93 3.44
N TYR A 71 -5.71 0.37 3.55
CA TYR A 71 -5.58 1.02 4.84
C TYR A 71 -6.65 0.50 5.80
N ARG A 72 -7.85 0.31 5.30
CA ARG A 72 -8.91 -0.23 6.14
C ARG A 72 -8.61 -1.67 6.53
N TYR A 73 -8.07 -2.45 5.63
CA TYR A 73 -7.69 -3.82 5.94
C TYR A 73 -6.61 -3.84 7.03
N MET A 74 -5.66 -2.92 6.92
CA MET A 74 -4.54 -2.90 7.85
C MET A 74 -4.94 -2.40 9.24
N THR A 75 -5.79 -1.40 9.31
CA THR A 75 -6.08 -0.74 10.57
C THR A 75 -7.49 -0.96 11.09
N ASN A 76 -8.39 -1.37 10.23
CA ASN A 76 -9.80 -1.54 10.58
C ASN A 76 -10.43 -0.23 11.06
N GLU A 77 -9.94 0.89 10.55
CA GLU A 77 -10.48 2.18 10.93
C GLU A 77 -11.80 2.45 10.24
N THR A 78 -12.57 3.37 10.78
CA THR A 78 -13.84 3.73 10.19
C THR A 78 -13.61 4.54 8.92
N TYR A 79 -14.62 4.58 8.07
CA TYR A 79 -14.52 5.35 6.84
C TYR A 79 -14.36 6.84 7.15
N GLU A 80 -14.93 7.28 8.25
CA GLU A 80 -14.81 8.67 8.63
C GLU A 80 -13.37 9.02 8.98
N LYS A 81 -12.69 8.13 9.71
CA LYS A 81 -11.30 8.37 10.07
C LYS A 81 -10.39 8.30 8.86
N ILE A 82 -10.70 7.41 7.92
CA ILE A 82 -9.91 7.31 6.69
C ILE A 82 -10.11 8.59 5.87
N SER A 83 -11.32 9.10 5.84
CA SER A 83 -11.60 10.33 5.14
C SER A 83 -10.78 11.49 5.74
N LYS A 84 -10.75 11.57 7.05
CA LYS A 84 -10.02 12.64 7.72
C LYS A 84 -8.51 12.47 7.54
N LEU A 85 -8.03 11.24 7.55
CA LEU A 85 -6.63 11.00 7.31
C LEU A 85 -6.24 11.48 5.91
N SER A 86 -7.05 11.14 4.92
CA SER A 86 -6.74 11.52 3.56
C SER A 86 -6.72 13.05 3.41
N GLU A 87 -7.63 13.72 4.11
CA GLU A 87 -7.65 15.17 4.05
C GLU A 87 -6.42 15.75 4.73
N SER A 88 -5.99 15.17 5.83
CA SER A 88 -4.82 15.70 6.52
C SER A 88 -3.53 15.46 5.76
N MET A 89 -3.45 14.37 5.00
CA MET A 89 -2.25 14.07 4.25
C MET A 89 -2.20 14.85 2.93
N TYR A 90 -3.35 15.12 2.37
CA TYR A 90 -3.41 15.74 1.06
C TYR A 90 -4.46 16.84 1.13
N LYS A 91 -4.37 17.78 0.31
CA LYS A 91 -5.21 18.97 0.44
C LYS A 91 -6.63 18.83 -0.04
N ARG A 92 -6.99 17.66 -0.53
CA ARG A 92 -8.34 17.47 -1.03
C ARG A 92 -9.19 16.81 0.03
N LYS A 93 -10.46 17.23 0.12
CA LYS A 93 -11.36 16.64 1.06
C LYS A 93 -12.15 15.53 0.41
N PHE A 94 -12.17 14.37 1.04
CA PHE A 94 -12.95 13.26 0.56
C PHE A 94 -14.00 12.95 1.61
N THR A 95 -15.23 12.71 1.19
CA THR A 95 -16.30 12.45 2.16
C THR A 95 -16.24 10.99 2.61
N LYS A 96 -16.84 10.76 3.74
CA LYS A 96 -16.94 9.40 4.26
C LYS A 96 -17.68 8.50 3.25
N THR A 97 -18.73 9.02 2.64
CA THR A 97 -19.48 8.25 1.67
C THR A 97 -18.62 7.91 0.45
N CYS A 98 -17.79 8.84 0.04
CA CYS A 98 -16.90 8.59 -1.09
C CYS A 98 -15.92 7.47 -0.76
N VAL A 99 -15.36 7.50 0.44
CA VAL A 99 -14.41 6.46 0.84
C VAL A 99 -15.11 5.11 0.90
N ALA A 100 -16.30 5.06 1.50
CA ALA A 100 -17.02 3.80 1.65
C ALA A 100 -17.38 3.22 0.28
N SER A 101 -17.87 4.07 -0.61
CA SER A 101 -18.23 3.62 -1.95
C SER A 101 -17.00 3.10 -2.69
N SER A 102 -15.88 3.79 -2.54
CA SER A 102 -14.66 3.41 -3.23
C SER A 102 -14.10 2.08 -2.71
N VAL A 103 -14.17 1.87 -1.42
CA VAL A 103 -13.72 0.61 -0.84
C VAL A 103 -14.58 -0.54 -1.36
N ASN A 104 -15.89 -0.32 -1.44
CA ASN A 104 -16.78 -1.36 -1.95
C ASN A 104 -16.52 -1.65 -3.42
N LYS A 105 -16.22 -0.63 -4.22
CA LYS A 105 -15.89 -0.84 -5.62
C LYS A 105 -14.60 -1.63 -5.75
N MET A 106 -13.62 -1.31 -4.93
CA MET A 106 -12.35 -2.02 -4.99
C MET A 106 -12.52 -3.48 -4.57
N TYR A 107 -13.37 -3.73 -3.59
CA TYR A 107 -13.64 -5.11 -3.19
C TYR A 107 -14.16 -5.91 -4.39
N ALA A 108 -15.11 -5.34 -5.12
CA ALA A 108 -15.66 -6.02 -6.28
C ALA A 108 -14.62 -6.22 -7.37
N MET A 109 -13.74 -5.24 -7.57
CA MET A 109 -12.70 -5.36 -8.59
C MET A 109 -11.72 -6.47 -8.23
N ILE A 110 -11.36 -6.57 -6.98
CA ILE A 110 -10.45 -7.63 -6.54
C ILE A 110 -11.09 -8.99 -6.76
N GLU A 111 -12.40 -9.09 -6.51
CA GLU A 111 -13.07 -10.36 -6.70
C GLU A 111 -13.19 -10.74 -8.17
N GLN A 112 -13.33 -9.78 -9.05
CA GLN A 112 -13.66 -10.07 -10.42
C GLN A 112 -12.54 -9.88 -11.43
N GLN A 113 -11.51 -9.11 -11.12
CA GLN A 113 -10.49 -8.77 -12.09
C GLN A 113 -9.13 -9.27 -11.66
N PRO A 114 -8.52 -10.14 -12.44
CA PRO A 114 -7.25 -10.76 -12.03
C PRO A 114 -6.13 -9.77 -11.74
N ILE A 115 -6.04 -8.68 -12.51
CA ILE A 115 -4.96 -7.73 -12.30
C ILE A 115 -5.10 -7.08 -10.91
N TRP A 116 -6.32 -6.77 -10.49
CA TRP A 116 -6.50 -6.14 -9.19
C TRP A 116 -6.33 -7.16 -8.06
N ARG A 117 -6.71 -8.41 -8.31
CA ARG A 117 -6.48 -9.46 -7.33
C ARG A 117 -5.00 -9.64 -7.08
N LYS A 118 -4.19 -9.60 -8.15
CA LYS A 118 -2.76 -9.76 -7.98
C LYS A 118 -2.12 -8.56 -7.32
N ARG A 119 -2.55 -7.36 -7.66
CA ARG A 119 -2.03 -6.16 -7.00
C ARG A 119 -2.36 -6.19 -5.50
N TRP A 120 -3.57 -6.61 -5.19
CA TRP A 120 -3.96 -6.71 -3.78
C TRP A 120 -3.14 -7.76 -3.05
N THR A 121 -2.82 -8.86 -3.70
CA THR A 121 -1.99 -9.88 -3.08
C THR A 121 -0.62 -9.33 -2.71
N ILE A 122 -0.04 -8.50 -3.56
CA ILE A 122 1.25 -7.91 -3.27
C ILE A 122 1.14 -6.92 -2.11
N VAL A 123 0.12 -6.09 -2.13
CA VAL A 123 -0.09 -5.12 -1.06
C VAL A 123 -0.29 -5.83 0.27
N LYS A 124 -1.10 -6.90 0.25
CA LYS A 124 -1.38 -7.63 1.47
C LYS A 124 -0.12 -8.26 2.05
N ARG A 125 0.76 -8.74 1.18
CA ARG A 125 2.01 -9.33 1.64
C ARG A 125 2.87 -8.29 2.33
N ILE A 126 2.92 -7.07 1.79
CA ILE A 126 3.73 -6.02 2.38
C ILE A 126 3.14 -5.59 3.72
N ILE A 127 1.84 -5.50 3.81
CA ILE A 127 1.21 -5.15 5.06
C ILE A 127 1.54 -6.21 6.13
N LYS A 128 1.51 -7.46 5.72
CA LYS A 128 1.81 -8.52 6.67
C LYS A 128 3.25 -8.45 7.14
N LEU A 129 4.17 -8.17 6.24
CA LEU A 129 5.57 -8.06 6.63
C LEU A 129 5.79 -6.91 7.61
N GLN A 130 5.17 -5.78 7.36
CA GLN A 130 5.31 -4.66 8.26
C GLN A 130 4.74 -4.97 9.63
N ASN A 131 3.61 -5.66 9.66
CA ASN A 131 2.99 -6.00 10.94
C ASN A 131 3.85 -6.96 11.73
N GLU A 132 4.45 -7.92 11.06
CA GLU A 132 5.30 -8.86 11.75
C GLU A 132 6.50 -8.15 12.37
N ILE A 133 7.06 -7.20 11.67
CA ILE A 133 8.18 -6.48 12.19
C ILE A 133 7.77 -5.62 13.37
N VAL A 134 6.64 -5.00 13.28
CA VAL A 134 6.19 -4.11 14.34
C VAL A 134 5.81 -4.89 15.58
N PHE A 135 5.18 -6.05 15.39
CA PHE A 135 4.70 -6.76 16.55
C PHE A 135 5.72 -7.62 17.26
N GLU A 136 6.92 -7.66 16.83
CA GLU A 136 7.92 -8.43 17.53
C GLU A 136 9.15 -7.60 17.73
N PRO A 137 9.02 -6.51 18.41
CA PRO A 137 10.13 -5.60 18.55
C PRO A 137 11.24 -6.10 19.44
N GLN A 138 10.97 -7.01 20.30
CA GLN A 138 12.01 -7.43 21.20
C GLN A 138 12.88 -8.49 20.56
N ILE A 139 12.50 -9.00 19.46
CA ILE A 139 13.31 -9.97 18.84
C ILE A 139 14.37 -9.30 18.09
N PRO A 140 15.57 -9.62 18.30
CA PRO A 140 16.65 -9.03 17.60
C PRO A 140 16.43 -9.39 16.23
N ILE A 141 16.09 -8.56 15.49
CA ILE A 141 15.73 -8.85 14.27
C ILE A 141 16.69 -8.93 13.28
N THR A 142 16.72 -9.89 12.67
CA THR A 142 17.57 -9.98 11.62
C THR A 142 16.67 -10.06 10.55
N ILE A 143 16.34 -9.13 10.03
CA ILE A 143 15.49 -9.16 9.00
C ILE A 143 16.20 -9.38 7.83
N THR A 144 16.09 -10.40 7.34
CA THR A 144 16.77 -10.66 6.20
C THR A 144 15.94 -10.39 5.13
N ILE A 145 15.58 -9.41 4.89
CA ILE A 145 14.87 -9.14 3.82
C ILE A 145 15.77 -9.27 2.80
N PRO A 146 15.71 -9.16 1.69
CA PRO A 146 16.51 -9.47 0.63
C PRO A 146 17.86 -9.33 1.03
N LYS A 147 18.59 -10.21 0.74
CA LYS A 147 19.85 -10.26 1.11
C LYS A 147 20.62 -9.12 0.99
N ASN A 148 20.54 -8.49 -0.02
CA ASN A 148 21.37 -7.35 -0.18
C ASN A 148 20.91 -6.33 0.79
N VAL A 149 19.87 -6.52 1.48
CA VAL A 149 19.47 -5.56 2.36
C VAL A 149 19.45 -6.13 3.63
N GLU A 150 20.28 -6.41 4.24
CA GLU A 150 20.32 -7.00 5.35
C GLU A 150 20.18 -6.21 6.47
N LEU A 151 19.23 -6.04 7.01
CA LEU A 151 19.04 -5.37 8.11
C LEU A 151 19.27 -6.14 9.18
N THR A 152 20.21 -6.31 9.60
CA THR A 152 20.47 -7.14 10.53
C THR A 152 20.57 -6.49 11.72
N ILE A 153 19.74 -6.57 12.43
CA ILE A 153 19.83 -6.01 13.56
C ILE A 153 20.16 -6.99 14.43
N LYS A 154 21.05 -7.18 14.82
CA LYS A 154 21.46 -8.19 15.54
C LYS A 154 21.44 -7.99 16.80
N LYS A 155 21.39 -8.34 17.39
CA LYS A 155 21.37 -8.40 18.37
C LYS A 155 21.96 -8.63 19.07
N GLU A 156 22.24 -8.53 19.27
CA GLU A 156 22.71 -8.93 19.78
C GLU A 156 22.82 -8.85 20.43
#